data_a56a778c705dd30f5053258020ed0a58
#
_entry.id   a56a778c705dd30f5053258020ed0a58
#
_cell.length_a   1.000
_cell.length_b   1.000
_cell.length_c   1.000
_cell.angle_alpha   90.00
_cell.angle_beta   90.00
_cell.angle_gamma   90.00
#
_symmetry.space_group_name_H-M   'P 1'
#
loop_
_entity.id
_entity.type
_entity.pdbx_description
1 polymer ?
#
loop_
_entity_poly.entity_id
_entity_poly.type
_entity_poly.pdbx_seq_one_letter_code
_entity_poly.pdbx_strand_id
1 'polypeptide(L)'
;MDVSSIFIDSLYDAIDDDESSKALLDCMELGALPLKYTIEFIGEGTFLLAADSESAAAMIDTFYTAFTDGLTAYLEKEIEQDAANNGYTVEGLMQTYGCTTTRELIDAMLEMPLEDFMASLLPKETLKELLDSGTVNGVYAVKNGEIVLTIGKTQSSAVYDEAAGTLSVVDEDIAGTAIVFSRA
;
A
#
# COMPACT_ATOMS: atom_id res chain seq x y z
N MET A 1 4.26 4.76 10.46
CA MET A 1 3.83 5.84 9.52
C MET A 1 2.61 5.34 8.77
N ASP A 2 1.61 6.18 8.56
CA ASP A 2 0.50 5.86 7.65
C ASP A 2 0.92 6.29 6.24
N VAL A 3 0.93 5.34 5.30
CA VAL A 3 1.36 5.59 3.92
C VAL A 3 0.19 5.56 2.93
N SER A 4 -1.05 5.53 3.41
CA SER A 4 -2.25 5.40 2.58
C SER A 4 -2.36 6.50 1.52
N SER A 5 -2.15 7.77 1.89
CA SER A 5 -2.22 8.89 0.95
C SER A 5 -1.14 8.80 -0.13
N ILE A 6 0.11 8.52 0.26
CA ILE A 6 1.24 8.39 -0.67
C ILE A 6 0.96 7.25 -1.66
N PHE A 7 0.42 6.15 -1.16
CA PHE A 7 0.13 4.97 -1.96
C PHE A 7 -1.01 5.23 -2.95
N ILE A 8 -2.10 5.86 -2.49
CA ILE A 8 -3.24 6.26 -3.35
C ILE A 8 -2.78 7.25 -4.42
N ASP A 9 -2.05 8.30 -4.05
CA ASP A 9 -1.56 9.30 -5.00
C ASP A 9 -0.69 8.64 -6.08
N SER A 10 0.19 7.70 -5.68
CA SER A 10 1.01 6.93 -6.62
C SER A 10 0.18 6.04 -7.55
N LEU A 11 -0.93 5.47 -7.07
CA LEU A 11 -1.86 4.72 -7.91
C LEU A 11 -2.56 5.63 -8.91
N TYR A 12 -3.07 6.79 -8.48
CA TYR A 12 -3.69 7.77 -9.37
C TYR A 12 -2.70 8.27 -10.44
N ASP A 13 -1.45 8.53 -10.07
CA ASP A 13 -0.41 8.96 -11.00
C ASP A 13 -0.03 7.86 -12.02
N ALA A 14 -0.14 6.58 -11.62
CA ALA A 14 0.15 5.44 -12.49
C ALA A 14 -0.97 5.13 -13.49
N ILE A 15 -2.18 5.63 -13.25
CA ILE A 15 -3.35 5.39 -14.11
C ILE A 15 -3.48 6.53 -15.10
N ASP A 16 -2.78 6.47 -16.21
CA ASP A 16 -2.87 7.39 -17.36
C ASP A 16 -4.32 7.73 -17.76
N ASP A 17 -4.95 8.72 -17.12
CA ASP A 17 -6.29 9.27 -17.45
C ASP A 17 -7.40 8.26 -17.83
N ASP A 18 -7.22 6.98 -17.51
CA ASP A 18 -8.23 5.94 -17.73
C ASP A 18 -9.40 6.09 -16.75
N GLU A 19 -10.56 6.48 -17.30
CA GLU A 19 -11.78 6.73 -16.49
C GLU A 19 -12.25 5.49 -15.72
N SER A 20 -12.08 4.28 -16.29
CA SER A 20 -12.50 3.04 -15.63
C SER A 20 -11.63 2.73 -14.41
N SER A 21 -10.32 2.92 -14.54
CA SER A 21 -9.38 2.73 -13.45
C SER A 21 -9.59 3.76 -12.34
N LYS A 22 -9.89 5.01 -12.67
CA LYS A 22 -10.27 6.04 -11.69
C LYS A 22 -11.56 5.67 -10.96
N ALA A 23 -12.58 5.22 -11.69
CA ALA A 23 -13.85 4.79 -11.10
C ALA A 23 -13.68 3.58 -10.16
N LEU A 24 -12.76 2.68 -10.47
CA LEU A 24 -12.38 1.58 -9.57
C LEU A 24 -11.72 2.12 -8.29
N LEU A 25 -10.73 3.01 -8.41
CA LEU A 25 -10.08 3.60 -7.23
C LEU A 25 -11.06 4.39 -6.36
N ASP A 26 -12.02 5.08 -6.95
CA ASP A 26 -13.09 5.80 -6.24
C ASP A 26 -14.02 4.85 -5.45
N CYS A 27 -14.08 3.58 -5.82
CA CYS A 27 -14.80 2.55 -5.09
C CYS A 27 -13.99 1.93 -3.93
N MET A 28 -12.68 2.20 -3.86
CA MET A 28 -11.83 1.66 -2.80
C MET A 28 -11.94 2.51 -1.53
N GLU A 29 -12.40 1.91 -0.45
CA GLU A 29 -12.32 2.50 0.89
C GLU A 29 -10.99 2.11 1.55
N LEU A 30 -9.90 2.77 1.15
CA LEU A 30 -8.59 2.51 1.72
C LEU A 30 -8.52 3.15 3.12
N GLY A 31 -8.52 2.32 4.16
CA GLY A 31 -8.22 2.73 5.51
C GLY A 31 -6.74 3.10 5.70
N ALA A 32 -6.33 3.35 6.95
CA ALA A 32 -4.93 3.58 7.26
C ALA A 32 -4.08 2.36 6.88
N LEU A 33 -2.96 2.61 6.19
CA LEU A 33 -1.95 1.62 5.83
C LEU A 33 -0.69 1.85 6.69
N PRO A 34 -0.64 1.32 7.92
CA PRO A 34 0.49 1.54 8.81
C PRO A 34 1.69 0.72 8.33
N LEU A 35 2.76 1.41 7.95
CA LEU A 35 4.03 0.80 7.61
C LEU A 35 5.08 1.20 8.63
N LYS A 36 5.76 0.22 9.21
CA LYS A 36 6.91 0.42 10.08
C LYS A 36 8.19 0.29 9.28
N TYR A 37 9.15 1.10 9.63
CA TYR A 37 10.50 1.00 9.11
C TYR A 37 11.46 0.62 10.23
N THR A 38 12.48 -0.14 9.89
CA THR A 38 13.61 -0.46 10.76
C THR A 38 14.84 0.27 10.26
N ILE A 39 15.65 0.77 11.18
CA ILE A 39 16.98 1.27 10.89
C ILE A 39 18.00 0.38 11.62
N GLU A 40 18.91 -0.22 10.88
CA GLU A 40 19.97 -1.08 11.41
C GLU A 40 21.32 -0.45 11.12
N PHE A 41 22.10 -0.18 12.17
CA PHE A 41 23.47 0.28 12.04
C PHE A 41 24.40 -0.90 11.82
N ILE A 42 25.01 -0.96 10.62
CA ILE A 42 25.86 -2.08 10.19
C ILE A 42 27.32 -1.61 10.22
N GLY A 43 28.10 -2.14 11.18
CA GLY A 43 29.51 -1.81 11.29
C GLY A 43 29.77 -0.32 11.50
N GLU A 44 30.97 0.13 11.14
CA GLU A 44 31.38 1.54 11.33
C GLU A 44 30.90 2.41 10.16
N GLY A 45 29.91 3.26 10.43
CA GLY A 45 29.53 4.36 9.53
C GLY A 45 28.51 4.00 8.45
N THR A 46 27.87 2.81 8.48
CA THR A 46 26.81 2.43 7.53
C THR A 46 25.54 2.04 8.25
N PHE A 47 24.38 2.28 7.62
CA PHE A 47 23.09 1.82 8.12
C PHE A 47 22.23 1.30 6.97
N LEU A 48 21.27 0.46 7.33
CA LEU A 48 20.21 -0.06 6.47
C LEU A 48 18.88 0.49 6.96
N LEU A 49 18.09 1.05 6.06
CA LEU A 49 16.70 1.42 6.30
C LEU A 49 15.83 0.50 5.47
N ALA A 50 14.93 -0.23 6.10
CA ALA A 50 14.05 -1.18 5.44
C ALA A 50 12.66 -1.15 6.05
N ALA A 51 11.65 -1.51 5.28
CA ALA A 51 10.33 -1.79 5.82
C ALA A 51 10.39 -3.00 6.76
N ASP A 52 9.69 -2.92 7.89
CA ASP A 52 9.51 -4.06 8.78
C ASP A 52 8.65 -5.12 8.09
N SER A 53 9.13 -6.34 8.00
CA SER A 53 8.50 -7.40 7.19
C SER A 53 7.11 -7.80 7.66
N GLU A 54 6.85 -7.76 8.98
CA GLU A 54 5.55 -8.09 9.54
C GLU A 54 4.52 -6.98 9.22
N SER A 55 4.92 -5.72 9.40
CA SER A 55 4.05 -4.59 9.07
C SER A 55 3.82 -4.46 7.56
N ALA A 56 4.82 -4.78 6.75
CA ALA A 56 4.68 -4.82 5.29
C ALA A 56 3.68 -5.89 4.83
N ALA A 57 3.75 -7.10 5.40
CA ALA A 57 2.79 -8.15 5.11
C ALA A 57 1.37 -7.75 5.53
N ALA A 58 1.20 -7.19 6.73
CA ALA A 58 -0.10 -6.72 7.22
C ALA A 58 -0.67 -5.58 6.34
N MET A 59 0.20 -4.66 5.89
CA MET A 59 -0.19 -3.59 4.97
C MET A 59 -0.67 -4.15 3.63
N ILE A 60 0.06 -5.12 3.06
CA ILE A 60 -0.31 -5.79 1.80
C ILE A 60 -1.69 -6.46 1.96
N ASP A 61 -1.92 -7.18 3.05
CA ASP A 61 -3.21 -7.84 3.29
C ASP A 61 -4.35 -6.83 3.43
N THR A 62 -4.13 -5.72 4.13
CA THR A 62 -5.11 -4.64 4.26
C THR A 62 -5.43 -4.01 2.90
N PHE A 63 -4.41 -3.72 2.11
CA PHE A 63 -4.57 -3.20 0.75
C PHE A 63 -5.36 -4.18 -0.13
N TYR A 64 -5.00 -5.46 -0.11
CA TYR A 64 -5.69 -6.48 -0.90
C TYR A 64 -7.18 -6.58 -0.56
N THR A 65 -7.51 -6.50 0.73
CA THR A 65 -8.91 -6.50 1.17
C THR A 65 -9.65 -5.29 0.60
N ALA A 66 -9.12 -4.09 0.80
CA ALA A 66 -9.74 -2.85 0.30
C ALA A 66 -9.86 -2.84 -1.23
N PHE A 67 -8.85 -3.36 -1.94
CA PHE A 67 -8.91 -3.46 -3.41
C PHE A 67 -9.95 -4.47 -3.88
N THR A 68 -10.05 -5.64 -3.23
CA THR A 68 -11.06 -6.65 -3.55
C THR A 68 -12.48 -6.12 -3.31
N ASP A 69 -12.69 -5.43 -2.19
CA ASP A 69 -13.97 -4.81 -1.87
C ASP A 69 -14.32 -3.69 -2.86
N GLY A 70 -13.36 -2.84 -3.20
CA GLY A 70 -13.53 -1.78 -4.20
C GLY A 70 -13.84 -2.33 -5.60
N LEU A 71 -13.12 -3.36 -6.03
CA LEU A 71 -13.39 -4.03 -7.31
C LEU A 71 -14.76 -4.69 -7.33
N THR A 72 -15.17 -5.31 -6.22
CA THR A 72 -16.53 -5.86 -6.10
C THR A 72 -17.58 -4.75 -6.28
N ALA A 73 -17.45 -3.66 -5.55
CA ALA A 73 -18.38 -2.53 -5.63
C ALA A 73 -18.41 -1.88 -7.03
N TYR A 74 -17.25 -1.77 -7.68
CA TYR A 74 -17.14 -1.29 -9.05
C TYR A 74 -17.87 -2.21 -10.03
N LEU A 75 -17.61 -3.52 -9.99
CA LEU A 75 -18.24 -4.51 -10.88
C LEU A 75 -19.75 -4.61 -10.64
N GLU A 76 -20.21 -4.49 -9.40
CA GLU A 76 -21.65 -4.45 -9.10
C GLU A 76 -22.33 -3.26 -9.78
N LYS A 77 -21.73 -2.07 -9.74
CA LYS A 77 -22.25 -0.88 -10.45
C LYS A 77 -22.27 -1.08 -11.96
N GLU A 78 -21.22 -1.64 -12.54
CA GLU A 78 -21.14 -1.90 -13.98
C GLU A 78 -22.22 -2.90 -14.40
N ILE A 79 -22.44 -3.97 -13.63
CA ILE A 79 -23.51 -4.96 -13.88
C ILE A 79 -24.90 -4.30 -13.80
N GLU A 80 -25.14 -3.45 -12.79
CA GLU A 80 -26.40 -2.72 -12.65
C GLU A 80 -26.66 -1.78 -13.83
N GLN A 81 -25.65 -1.03 -14.25
CA GLN A 81 -25.74 -0.11 -15.39
C GLN A 81 -25.97 -0.85 -16.71
N ASP A 82 -25.22 -1.94 -16.93
CA ASP A 82 -25.34 -2.74 -18.14
C ASP A 82 -26.71 -3.43 -18.22
N ALA A 83 -27.20 -3.99 -17.11
CA ALA A 83 -28.51 -4.57 -17.00
C ALA A 83 -29.61 -3.53 -17.34
N ALA A 84 -29.53 -2.32 -16.75
CA ALA A 84 -30.48 -1.25 -16.99
C ALA A 84 -30.48 -0.79 -18.46
N ASN A 85 -29.29 -0.63 -19.05
CA ASN A 85 -29.12 -0.21 -20.45
C ASN A 85 -29.67 -1.22 -21.45
N ASN A 86 -29.66 -2.50 -21.11
CA ASN A 86 -30.14 -3.60 -21.96
C ASN A 86 -31.56 -4.07 -21.62
N GLY A 87 -32.21 -3.43 -20.63
CA GLY A 87 -33.60 -3.77 -20.24
C GLY A 87 -33.71 -5.07 -19.42
N TYR A 88 -32.65 -5.50 -18.77
CA TYR A 88 -32.62 -6.63 -17.85
C TYR A 88 -32.64 -6.15 -16.39
N THR A 89 -32.79 -7.10 -15.47
CA THR A 89 -32.56 -6.87 -14.04
C THR A 89 -31.38 -7.73 -13.58
N VAL A 90 -30.69 -7.30 -12.52
CA VAL A 90 -29.60 -8.08 -11.92
C VAL A 90 -30.09 -9.45 -11.47
N GLU A 91 -31.32 -9.54 -10.90
CA GLU A 91 -31.96 -10.81 -10.53
C GLU A 91 -32.17 -11.71 -11.73
N GLY A 92 -32.54 -11.13 -12.89
CA GLY A 92 -32.73 -11.86 -14.14
C GLY A 92 -31.42 -12.43 -14.66
N LEU A 93 -30.34 -11.67 -14.55
CA LEU A 93 -28.99 -12.15 -14.87
C LEU A 93 -28.55 -13.26 -13.92
N MET A 94 -28.70 -13.07 -12.60
CA MET A 94 -28.40 -14.12 -11.61
C MET A 94 -29.14 -15.43 -11.90
N GLN A 95 -30.46 -15.37 -12.24
CA GLN A 95 -31.21 -16.55 -12.61
C GLN A 95 -30.65 -17.22 -13.88
N THR A 96 -30.25 -16.44 -14.87
CA THR A 96 -29.70 -16.95 -16.13
C THR A 96 -28.37 -17.68 -15.92
N TYR A 97 -27.54 -17.18 -15.04
CA TYR A 97 -26.23 -17.79 -14.69
C TYR A 97 -26.33 -18.83 -13.56
N GLY A 98 -27.53 -19.01 -12.96
CA GLY A 98 -27.75 -19.94 -11.85
C GLY A 98 -27.11 -19.50 -10.54
N CYS A 99 -26.92 -18.19 -10.36
CA CYS A 99 -26.28 -17.57 -9.20
C CYS A 99 -27.34 -17.16 -8.16
N THR A 100 -26.94 -17.11 -6.88
CA THR A 100 -27.78 -16.68 -5.76
C THR A 100 -27.34 -15.35 -5.16
N THR A 101 -26.14 -14.92 -5.47
CA THR A 101 -25.55 -13.65 -5.03
C THR A 101 -24.89 -12.92 -6.20
N THR A 102 -24.74 -11.60 -6.07
CA THR A 102 -24.02 -10.79 -7.07
C THR A 102 -22.56 -11.21 -7.17
N ARG A 103 -21.95 -11.65 -6.06
CA ARG A 103 -20.59 -12.17 -6.06
C ARG A 103 -20.44 -13.42 -6.93
N GLU A 104 -21.36 -14.40 -6.81
CA GLU A 104 -21.37 -15.58 -7.67
C GLU A 104 -21.57 -15.21 -9.14
N LEU A 105 -22.37 -14.16 -9.41
CA LEU A 105 -22.54 -13.64 -10.77
C LEU A 105 -21.24 -13.04 -11.31
N ILE A 106 -20.51 -12.26 -10.51
CA ILE A 106 -19.19 -11.72 -10.87
C ILE A 106 -18.22 -12.86 -11.19
N ASP A 107 -18.11 -13.86 -10.31
CA ASP A 107 -17.24 -15.02 -10.51
C ASP A 107 -17.59 -15.79 -11.80
N ALA A 108 -18.90 -15.94 -12.08
CA ALA A 108 -19.38 -16.59 -13.30
C ALA A 108 -19.07 -15.77 -14.56
N MET A 109 -19.17 -14.45 -14.50
CA MET A 109 -18.85 -13.55 -15.62
C MET A 109 -17.34 -13.48 -15.89
N LEU A 110 -16.52 -13.56 -14.84
CA LEU A 110 -15.05 -13.61 -14.95
C LEU A 110 -14.53 -15.00 -15.36
N GLU A 111 -15.40 -16.04 -15.33
CA GLU A 111 -15.04 -17.45 -15.52
C GLU A 111 -13.99 -17.96 -14.49
N MET A 112 -13.83 -17.25 -13.38
CA MET A 112 -12.94 -17.61 -12.26
C MET A 112 -13.36 -16.87 -11.00
N PRO A 113 -12.94 -17.35 -9.79
CA PRO A 113 -13.13 -16.61 -8.55
C PRO A 113 -12.47 -15.22 -8.62
N LEU A 114 -13.14 -14.20 -8.11
CA LEU A 114 -12.61 -12.82 -8.12
C LEU A 114 -11.24 -12.71 -7.41
N GLU A 115 -11.00 -13.51 -6.37
CA GLU A 115 -9.70 -13.58 -5.69
C GLU A 115 -8.59 -14.08 -6.62
N ASP A 116 -8.86 -15.07 -7.45
CA ASP A 116 -7.90 -15.59 -8.43
C ASP A 116 -7.65 -14.57 -9.54
N PHE A 117 -8.71 -13.88 -9.98
CA PHE A 117 -8.60 -12.78 -10.93
C PHE A 117 -7.70 -11.67 -10.36
N MET A 118 -7.95 -11.26 -9.13
CA MET A 118 -7.14 -10.30 -8.41
C MET A 118 -5.67 -10.71 -8.29
N ALA A 119 -5.43 -11.97 -7.88
CA ALA A 119 -4.07 -12.48 -7.77
C ALA A 119 -3.35 -12.52 -9.12
N SER A 120 -4.07 -12.65 -10.22
CA SER A 120 -3.51 -12.59 -11.57
C SER A 120 -3.15 -11.17 -12.02
N LEU A 121 -3.94 -10.17 -11.61
CA LEU A 121 -3.70 -8.76 -11.93
C LEU A 121 -2.53 -8.18 -11.11
N LEU A 122 -2.52 -8.46 -9.83
CA LEU A 122 -1.55 -7.90 -8.90
C LEU A 122 -1.13 -8.97 -7.87
N PRO A 123 -0.15 -9.82 -8.18
CA PRO A 123 0.35 -10.81 -7.24
C PRO A 123 0.89 -10.16 -5.96
N LYS A 124 0.57 -10.72 -4.79
CA LYS A 124 1.08 -10.23 -3.49
C LYS A 124 2.60 -10.19 -3.44
N GLU A 125 3.24 -11.13 -4.10
CA GLU A 125 4.70 -11.21 -4.25
C GLU A 125 5.27 -9.96 -4.92
N THR A 126 4.59 -9.43 -5.95
CA THR A 126 5.02 -8.20 -6.65
C THR A 126 4.99 -6.99 -5.70
N LEU A 127 3.95 -6.87 -4.86
CA LEU A 127 3.88 -5.80 -3.85
C LEU A 127 4.98 -5.98 -2.80
N LYS A 128 5.24 -7.22 -2.39
CA LYS A 128 6.33 -7.50 -1.45
C LYS A 128 7.68 -7.14 -2.04
N GLU A 129 7.98 -7.56 -3.27
CA GLU A 129 9.21 -7.21 -3.98
C GLU A 129 9.38 -5.69 -4.11
N LEU A 130 8.29 -4.96 -4.36
CA LEU A 130 8.30 -3.50 -4.43
C LEU A 130 8.71 -2.89 -3.08
N LEU A 131 8.14 -3.36 -1.96
CA LEU A 131 8.49 -2.91 -0.62
C LEU A 131 9.92 -3.29 -0.24
N ASP A 132 10.36 -4.50 -0.59
CA ASP A 132 11.72 -4.97 -0.34
C ASP A 132 12.74 -4.16 -1.17
N SER A 133 12.38 -3.74 -2.38
CA SER A 133 13.23 -2.87 -3.22
C SER A 133 13.39 -1.46 -2.65
N GLY A 134 12.48 -1.03 -1.77
CA GLY A 134 12.57 0.22 -1.00
C GLY A 134 13.63 0.20 0.11
N THR A 135 14.37 -0.91 0.25
CA THR A 135 15.51 -0.99 1.18
C THR A 135 16.63 -0.05 0.75
N VAL A 136 17.03 0.82 1.66
CA VAL A 136 18.02 1.87 1.38
C VAL A 136 19.26 1.69 2.26
N ASN A 137 20.44 1.70 1.62
CA ASN A 137 21.73 1.78 2.31
C ASN A 137 22.14 3.25 2.46
N GLY A 138 22.53 3.61 3.67
CA GLY A 138 23.03 4.94 3.98
C GLY A 138 24.35 4.90 4.75
N VAL A 139 24.92 6.07 4.95
CA VAL A 139 26.08 6.25 5.82
C VAL A 139 25.72 7.18 6.98
N TYR A 140 26.35 6.97 8.14
CA TYR A 140 26.18 7.85 9.27
C TYR A 140 27.53 8.33 9.83
N ALA A 141 27.50 9.50 10.43
CA ALA A 141 28.61 10.04 11.18
C ALA A 141 28.12 10.66 12.49
N VAL A 142 28.90 10.48 13.56
CA VAL A 142 28.62 11.17 14.82
C VAL A 142 29.47 12.42 14.87
N LYS A 143 28.85 13.59 14.94
CA LYS A 143 29.51 14.90 15.04
C LYS A 143 28.94 15.67 16.23
N ASN A 144 29.77 16.01 17.17
CA ASN A 144 29.38 16.78 18.37
C ASN A 144 28.23 16.18 19.19
N GLY A 145 28.10 14.84 19.19
CA GLY A 145 27.00 14.14 19.87
C GLY A 145 25.72 14.02 19.07
N GLU A 146 25.69 14.54 17.87
CA GLU A 146 24.57 14.40 16.90
C GLU A 146 24.92 13.35 15.86
N ILE A 147 23.93 12.55 15.47
CA ILE A 147 24.05 11.56 14.40
C ILE A 147 23.57 12.22 13.11
N VAL A 148 24.43 12.27 12.12
CA VAL A 148 24.08 12.71 10.77
C VAL A 148 23.90 11.46 9.89
N LEU A 149 22.71 11.24 9.40
CA LEU A 149 22.37 10.18 8.45
C LEU A 149 22.46 10.74 7.03
N THR A 150 23.02 9.98 6.10
CA THR A 150 23.13 10.39 4.69
C THR A 150 22.66 9.27 3.78
N ILE A 151 21.69 9.56 2.93
CA ILE A 151 21.18 8.69 1.88
C ILE A 151 21.35 9.41 0.54
N GLY A 152 22.24 8.90 -0.29
CA GLY A 152 22.57 9.56 -1.56
C GLY A 152 23.15 10.96 -1.33
N LYS A 153 22.38 12.01 -1.62
CA LYS A 153 22.76 13.42 -1.42
C LYS A 153 22.02 14.09 -0.27
N THR A 154 21.00 13.42 0.30
CA THR A 154 20.17 13.96 1.37
C THR A 154 20.81 13.66 2.72
N GLN A 155 20.83 14.64 3.60
CA GLN A 155 21.31 14.51 4.97
C GLN A 155 20.19 14.85 5.93
N SER A 156 20.05 14.02 6.98
CA SER A 156 19.09 14.21 8.06
C SER A 156 19.82 14.14 9.40
N SER A 157 19.44 15.00 10.33
CA SER A 157 19.96 14.96 11.70
C SER A 157 19.15 13.98 12.55
N ALA A 158 19.84 13.24 13.40
CA ALA A 158 19.19 12.32 14.32
C ALA A 158 19.77 12.45 15.74
N VAL A 159 18.90 12.30 16.72
CA VAL A 159 19.26 12.31 18.14
C VAL A 159 18.88 10.98 18.76
N TYR A 160 19.86 10.35 19.41
CA TYR A 160 19.64 9.12 20.16
C TYR A 160 19.43 9.43 21.63
N ASP A 161 18.27 9.02 22.16
CA ASP A 161 17.97 9.03 23.59
C ASP A 161 18.25 7.64 24.16
N GLU A 162 19.36 7.50 24.87
CA GLU A 162 19.77 6.23 25.46
C GLU A 162 18.80 5.77 26.55
N ALA A 163 18.20 6.68 27.31
CA ALA A 163 17.30 6.37 28.40
C ALA A 163 15.96 5.85 27.88
N ALA A 164 15.46 6.44 26.81
CA ALA A 164 14.23 6.00 26.13
C ALA A 164 14.47 4.85 25.13
N GLY A 165 15.73 4.61 24.71
CA GLY A 165 16.06 3.67 23.66
C GLY A 165 15.49 4.07 22.30
N THR A 166 15.43 5.38 22.01
CA THR A 166 14.82 5.90 20.79
C THR A 166 15.81 6.70 19.95
N LEU A 167 15.66 6.60 18.63
CA LEU A 167 16.35 7.46 17.66
C LEU A 167 15.29 8.35 16.98
N SER A 168 15.42 9.65 17.17
CA SER A 168 14.56 10.65 16.53
C SER A 168 15.29 11.26 15.34
N VAL A 169 14.77 11.08 14.14
CA VAL A 169 15.32 11.63 12.89
C VAL A 169 14.48 12.84 12.49
N VAL A 170 15.12 13.98 12.31
CA VAL A 170 14.50 15.20 11.81
C VAL A 170 14.84 15.33 10.34
N ASP A 171 13.82 15.32 9.50
CA ASP A 171 13.94 15.59 8.07
C ASP A 171 13.51 17.05 7.82
N GLU A 172 14.40 17.86 7.26
CA GLU A 172 14.12 19.28 6.97
C GLU A 172 13.09 19.43 5.83
N ASP A 173 12.97 18.43 4.95
CA ASP A 173 12.02 18.43 3.84
C ASP A 173 10.59 18.03 4.29
N ILE A 174 10.46 17.35 5.43
CA ILE A 174 9.17 17.02 6.05
C ILE A 174 8.95 17.96 7.23
N ALA A 175 8.47 19.17 6.94
CA ALA A 175 8.32 20.26 7.89
C ALA A 175 7.75 19.83 9.24
N GLY A 176 8.60 19.72 10.25
CA GLY A 176 8.22 19.64 11.66
C GLY A 176 7.86 18.27 12.20
N THR A 177 8.04 17.19 11.44
CA THR A 177 7.74 15.82 11.90
C THR A 177 9.04 15.04 12.12
N ALA A 178 9.31 14.63 13.36
CA ALA A 178 10.40 13.70 13.65
C ALA A 178 9.91 12.25 13.46
N ILE A 179 10.67 11.46 12.71
CA ILE A 179 10.48 10.01 12.63
C ILE A 179 11.19 9.39 13.83
N VAL A 180 10.45 8.66 14.66
CA VAL A 180 11.00 8.05 15.87
C VAL A 180 11.11 6.54 15.68
N PHE A 181 12.33 6.03 15.79
CA PHE A 181 12.62 4.61 15.83
C PHE A 181 12.82 4.19 17.29
N SER A 182 12.13 3.14 17.72
CA SER A 182 12.31 2.55 19.04
C SER A 182 13.23 1.33 18.94
N ARG A 183 14.02 1.11 19.98
CA ARG A 183 14.85 -0.09 20.06
C ARG A 183 13.93 -1.32 20.14
N ALA A 184 14.21 -2.32 19.32
CA ALA A 184 13.57 -3.63 19.38
C ALA A 184 13.98 -4.44 20.60
#